data_6867f69a59f03b3d4688d997947768e5
#
_entry.id   6867f69a59f03b3d4688d997947768e5
#
_cell.length_a   1.000
_cell.length_b   1.000
_cell.length_c   1.000
_cell.angle_alpha   90.00
_cell.angle_beta   90.00
_cell.angle_gamma   90.00
#
_symmetry.space_group_name_H-M   'P 1'
#
loop_
_entity.id
_entity.type
_entity.pdbx_description
1 polymer ?
#
loop_
_entity_poly.entity_id
_entity_poly.type
_entity_poly.pdbx_seq_one_letter_code
_entity_poly.pdbx_strand_id
1 'polypeptide(L)'
;MATIKEIAALAGVSRGTVDRVLNDRGAVNPETAEKIRKIAKELDYKPNRAGLVLAAQKKRLKLGVILFSTGNPFFQDVLAGINEKAEELAGYNCTVITKQISFGVEAQLQAVKELLAEEVNGIAMTPYNDERIRDCINTLYEQGIPVVTLNTDIENSRRIAYVGSNYTRSGATAAGLLQLMTSGTVNVGIVTGSSNILCHTERI
;
A
#
# COMPACT_ATOMS: atom_id res chain seq x y z
N MET A 1 22.72 19.36 4.76
CA MET A 1 21.36 18.82 4.62
C MET A 1 20.43 19.77 5.35
N ALA A 2 19.46 20.34 4.66
CA ALA A 2 18.53 21.31 5.23
C ALA A 2 17.73 20.72 6.40
N THR A 3 17.41 21.54 7.38
CA THR A 3 16.72 21.12 8.62
C THR A 3 15.40 21.87 8.78
N ILE A 4 14.44 21.30 9.50
CA ILE A 4 13.18 21.97 9.89
C ILE A 4 13.48 23.31 10.60
N LYS A 5 14.59 23.40 11.33
CA LYS A 5 14.99 24.64 12.02
C LYS A 5 15.35 25.76 11.04
N GLU A 6 16.07 25.43 9.97
CA GLU A 6 16.44 26.42 8.92
C GLU A 6 15.21 26.86 8.12
N ILE A 7 14.33 25.92 7.76
CA ILE A 7 13.06 26.26 7.08
C ILE A 7 12.20 27.16 7.96
N ALA A 8 12.11 26.88 9.27
CA ALA A 8 11.36 27.68 10.22
C ALA A 8 11.91 29.11 10.33
N ALA A 9 13.24 29.25 10.38
CA ALA A 9 13.91 30.54 10.41
C ALA A 9 13.66 31.38 9.14
N LEU A 10 13.79 30.76 7.96
CA LEU A 10 13.54 31.41 6.66
C LEU A 10 12.07 31.75 6.43
N ALA A 11 11.16 30.91 6.88
CA ALA A 11 9.73 31.15 6.77
C ALA A 11 9.19 32.16 7.80
N GLY A 12 9.94 32.40 8.90
CA GLY A 12 9.51 33.26 10.01
C GLY A 12 8.44 32.62 10.88
N VAL A 13 8.47 31.28 11.05
CA VAL A 13 7.45 30.53 11.80
C VAL A 13 8.08 29.56 12.81
N SER A 14 7.27 28.95 13.65
CA SER A 14 7.72 27.93 14.58
C SER A 14 8.08 26.61 13.86
N ARG A 15 8.99 25.81 14.45
CA ARG A 15 9.27 24.45 13.95
C ARG A 15 8.04 23.58 13.89
N GLY A 16 7.12 23.74 14.85
CA GLY A 16 5.86 23.00 14.87
C GLY A 16 4.92 23.38 13.73
N THR A 17 4.98 24.62 13.23
CA THR A 17 4.23 25.06 12.05
C THR A 17 4.81 24.42 10.79
N VAL A 18 6.14 24.38 10.66
CA VAL A 18 6.82 23.70 9.55
C VAL A 18 6.52 22.21 9.54
N ASP A 19 6.59 21.56 10.71
CA ASP A 19 6.29 20.12 10.85
C ASP A 19 4.85 19.81 10.44
N ARG A 20 3.88 20.63 10.85
CA ARG A 20 2.46 20.49 10.45
C ARG A 20 2.27 20.60 8.94
N VAL A 21 2.93 21.55 8.28
CA VAL A 21 2.82 21.76 6.83
C VAL A 21 3.48 20.63 6.05
N LEU A 22 4.69 20.20 6.44
CA LEU A 22 5.44 19.18 5.72
C LEU A 22 4.89 17.77 5.92
N ASN A 23 4.14 17.53 6.99
CA ASN A 23 3.49 16.25 7.31
C ASN A 23 1.96 16.29 7.18
N ASP A 24 1.40 17.36 6.61
CA ASP A 24 -0.05 17.59 6.44
C ASP A 24 -0.87 17.37 7.73
N ARG A 25 -0.31 17.82 8.87
CA ARG A 25 -0.91 17.66 10.18
C ARG A 25 -1.55 18.98 10.64
N GLY A 26 -2.88 19.09 10.53
CA GLY A 26 -3.67 20.21 11.03
C GLY A 26 -3.68 21.45 10.14
N ALA A 27 -4.59 22.38 10.46
CA ALA A 27 -4.80 23.58 9.66
C ALA A 27 -3.66 24.60 9.87
N VAL A 28 -3.02 25.00 8.78
CA VAL A 28 -2.08 26.12 8.71
C VAL A 28 -2.60 27.08 7.63
N ASN A 29 -2.41 28.40 7.83
CA ASN A 29 -2.79 29.38 6.83
C ASN A 29 -2.21 29.01 5.44
N PRO A 30 -3.03 29.00 4.37
CA PRO A 30 -2.60 28.56 3.03
C PRO A 30 -1.36 29.27 2.50
N GLU A 31 -1.25 30.60 2.68
CA GLU A 31 -0.08 31.37 2.24
C GLU A 31 1.18 30.95 3.01
N THR A 32 1.06 30.72 4.30
CA THR A 32 2.17 30.23 5.14
C THR A 32 2.59 28.84 4.73
N ALA A 33 1.63 27.98 4.43
CA ALA A 33 1.91 26.61 3.98
C ALA A 33 2.63 26.59 2.63
N GLU A 34 2.20 27.43 1.69
CA GLU A 34 2.84 27.56 0.36
C GLU A 34 4.27 28.09 0.48
N LYS A 35 4.48 29.12 1.30
CA LYS A 35 5.82 29.67 1.60
C LYS A 35 6.75 28.59 2.16
N ILE A 36 6.28 27.80 3.12
CA ILE A 36 7.07 26.70 3.72
C ILE A 36 7.43 25.64 2.69
N ARG A 37 6.47 25.21 1.86
CA ARG A 37 6.70 24.21 0.80
C ARG A 37 7.71 24.72 -0.24
N LYS A 38 7.65 25.99 -0.61
CA LYS A 38 8.59 26.61 -1.54
C LYS A 38 10.01 26.61 -0.98
N ILE A 39 10.20 27.06 0.26
CA ILE A 39 11.51 27.07 0.94
C ILE A 39 12.05 25.64 1.08
N ALA A 40 11.22 24.67 1.47
CA ALA A 40 11.63 23.29 1.60
C ALA A 40 12.11 22.71 0.25
N LYS A 41 11.45 23.07 -0.86
CA LYS A 41 11.85 22.68 -2.22
C LYS A 41 13.17 23.33 -2.64
N GLU A 42 13.33 24.62 -2.40
CA GLU A 42 14.57 25.37 -2.73
C GLU A 42 15.78 24.84 -1.98
N LEU A 43 15.58 24.36 -0.75
CA LEU A 43 16.63 23.79 0.08
C LEU A 43 16.87 22.29 -0.15
N ASP A 44 16.20 21.66 -1.12
CA ASP A 44 16.18 20.19 -1.32
C ASP A 44 15.98 19.44 0.02
N TYR A 45 15.04 19.93 0.84
CA TYR A 45 14.78 19.34 2.14
C TYR A 45 14.23 17.92 1.96
N LYS A 46 14.93 16.95 2.55
CA LYS A 46 14.47 15.57 2.68
C LYS A 46 14.20 15.29 4.14
N PRO A 47 13.02 14.75 4.51
CA PRO A 47 12.75 14.35 5.88
C PRO A 47 13.88 13.48 6.43
N ASN A 48 14.38 13.83 7.61
CA ASN A 48 15.41 13.01 8.25
C ASN A 48 14.81 11.66 8.66
N ARG A 49 15.09 10.62 7.87
CA ARG A 49 14.65 9.25 8.16
C ARG A 49 15.04 8.80 9.57
N ALA A 50 16.20 9.21 10.07
CA ALA A 50 16.61 8.89 11.45
C ALA A 50 15.70 9.51 12.51
N GLY A 51 15.17 10.72 12.29
CA GLY A 51 14.19 11.36 13.19
C GLY A 51 12.82 10.67 13.15
N LEU A 52 12.39 10.21 11.97
CA LEU A 52 11.17 9.40 11.82
C LEU A 52 11.35 8.03 12.50
N VAL A 53 12.53 7.43 12.38
CA VAL A 53 12.91 6.18 13.05
C VAL A 53 12.87 6.33 14.56
N LEU A 54 13.45 7.39 15.13
CA LEU A 54 13.40 7.66 16.57
C LEU A 54 11.96 7.90 17.09
N ALA A 55 11.12 8.54 16.27
CA ALA A 55 9.71 8.73 16.58
C ALA A 55 8.91 7.42 16.48
N ALA A 56 9.21 6.58 15.49
CA ALA A 56 8.62 5.24 15.32
C ALA A 56 9.08 4.27 16.41
N GLN A 57 10.34 4.36 16.87
CA GLN A 57 10.85 3.52 17.97
C GLN A 57 10.09 3.71 19.29
N LYS A 58 9.38 4.83 19.48
CA LYS A 58 8.51 5.05 20.64
C LYS A 58 7.16 4.32 20.54
N LYS A 59 6.74 3.90 19.35
CA LYS A 59 5.50 3.14 19.13
C LYS A 59 5.88 1.78 18.54
N ARG A 60 5.47 0.71 19.21
CA ARG A 60 5.51 -0.62 18.60
C ARG A 60 4.48 -0.66 17.48
N LEU A 61 4.95 -0.77 16.24
CA LEU A 61 4.08 -0.90 15.07
C LEU A 61 3.92 -2.38 14.73
N LYS A 62 2.71 -2.78 14.42
CA LYS A 62 2.41 -4.12 13.91
C LYS A 62 1.72 -3.98 12.56
N LEU A 63 2.24 -4.62 11.53
CA LEU A 63 1.65 -4.65 10.20
C LEU A 63 1.16 -6.07 9.90
N GLY A 64 -0.10 -6.20 9.54
CA GLY A 64 -0.67 -7.45 9.07
C GLY A 64 -0.47 -7.61 7.57
N VAL A 65 -0.18 -8.82 7.12
CA VAL A 65 -0.16 -9.17 5.69
C VAL A 65 -1.04 -10.40 5.47
N ILE A 66 -1.95 -10.35 4.48
CA ILE A 66 -2.81 -11.46 4.10
C ILE A 66 -2.59 -11.81 2.63
N LEU A 67 -2.17 -13.04 2.35
CA LEU A 67 -1.90 -13.52 0.99
C LEU A 67 -2.69 -14.80 0.69
N PHE A 68 -3.23 -14.90 -0.54
CA PHE A 68 -3.74 -16.16 -1.11
C PHE A 68 -2.57 -17.01 -1.61
N SER A 69 -1.72 -17.48 -0.71
CA SER A 69 -0.46 -18.11 -1.09
C SER A 69 -0.47 -19.63 -1.01
N THR A 70 -1.49 -20.22 -0.41
CA THR A 70 -1.55 -21.68 -0.25
C THR A 70 -1.60 -22.37 -1.61
N GLY A 71 -0.52 -23.07 -1.96
CA GLY A 71 -0.40 -23.84 -3.21
C GLY A 71 -0.08 -23.02 -4.47
N ASN A 72 0.21 -21.73 -4.37
CA ASN A 72 0.59 -20.90 -5.50
C ASN A 72 2.07 -20.47 -5.45
N PRO A 73 2.96 -21.00 -6.32
CA PRO A 73 4.38 -20.68 -6.32
C PRO A 73 4.70 -19.18 -6.52
N PHE A 74 3.84 -18.44 -7.22
CA PHE A 74 4.00 -16.99 -7.41
C PHE A 74 4.21 -16.23 -6.09
N PHE A 75 3.53 -16.67 -5.04
CA PHE A 75 3.64 -16.00 -3.74
C PHE A 75 4.89 -16.34 -2.95
N GLN A 76 5.73 -17.28 -3.40
CA GLN A 76 6.99 -17.59 -2.72
C GLN A 76 7.96 -16.40 -2.80
N ASP A 77 8.09 -15.77 -3.96
CA ASP A 77 8.92 -14.59 -4.15
C ASP A 77 8.35 -13.37 -3.39
N VAL A 78 7.02 -13.23 -3.38
CA VAL A 78 6.33 -12.19 -2.60
C VAL A 78 6.60 -12.36 -1.11
N LEU A 79 6.51 -13.59 -0.59
CA LEU A 79 6.81 -13.92 0.80
C LEU A 79 8.28 -13.67 1.15
N ALA A 80 9.21 -14.01 0.25
CA ALA A 80 10.63 -13.74 0.45
C ALA A 80 10.88 -12.24 0.59
N GLY A 81 10.30 -11.41 -0.30
CA GLY A 81 10.40 -9.96 -0.21
C GLY A 81 9.75 -9.38 1.06
N ILE A 82 8.62 -9.93 1.50
CA ILE A 82 7.97 -9.54 2.76
C ILE A 82 8.87 -9.86 3.95
N ASN A 83 9.47 -11.04 4.00
CA ASN A 83 10.34 -11.47 5.08
C ASN A 83 11.61 -10.60 5.15
N GLU A 84 12.27 -10.34 4.01
CA GLU A 84 13.42 -9.44 3.93
C GLU A 84 13.07 -8.05 4.47
N LYS A 85 11.91 -7.51 4.06
CA LYS A 85 11.47 -6.21 4.54
C LYS A 85 11.04 -6.24 6.01
N ALA A 86 10.50 -7.34 6.51
CA ALA A 86 10.16 -7.52 7.91
C ALA A 86 11.41 -7.49 8.81
N GLU A 87 12.50 -8.13 8.39
CA GLU A 87 13.80 -8.08 9.08
C GLU A 87 14.34 -6.65 9.15
N GLU A 88 14.30 -5.90 8.04
CA GLU A 88 14.67 -4.48 8.02
C GLU A 88 13.81 -3.64 8.99
N LEU A 89 12.49 -3.85 8.96
CA LEU A 89 11.53 -3.11 9.78
C LEU A 89 11.62 -3.44 11.27
N ALA A 90 12.11 -4.62 11.63
CA ALA A 90 12.34 -5.00 13.04
C ALA A 90 13.33 -4.02 13.71
N GLY A 91 14.33 -3.51 13.00
CA GLY A 91 15.24 -2.47 13.47
C GLY A 91 14.54 -1.14 13.79
N TYR A 92 13.33 -0.94 13.31
CA TYR A 92 12.50 0.25 13.55
C TYR A 92 11.34 0.00 14.52
N ASN A 93 11.42 -1.09 15.31
CA ASN A 93 10.37 -1.52 16.25
C ASN A 93 9.00 -1.78 15.55
N CYS A 94 9.06 -2.29 14.33
CA CYS A 94 7.90 -2.70 13.55
C CYS A 94 7.91 -4.20 13.35
N THR A 95 6.82 -4.88 13.72
CA THR A 95 6.63 -6.31 13.53
C THR A 95 5.68 -6.54 12.35
N VAL A 96 6.01 -7.48 11.47
CA VAL A 96 5.14 -7.91 10.37
C VAL A 96 4.57 -9.29 10.72
N ILE A 97 3.23 -9.42 10.64
CA ILE A 97 2.49 -10.66 10.91
C ILE A 97 1.85 -11.11 9.59
N THR A 98 2.33 -12.20 9.02
CA THR A 98 1.85 -12.72 7.74
C THR A 98 0.87 -13.87 7.92
N LYS A 99 -0.29 -13.79 7.31
CA LYS A 99 -1.31 -14.84 7.20
C LYS A 99 -1.35 -15.35 5.76
N GLN A 100 -1.09 -16.63 5.59
CA GLN A 100 -1.26 -17.34 4.33
C GLN A 100 -2.58 -18.09 4.38
N ILE A 101 -3.47 -17.76 3.46
CA ILE A 101 -4.82 -18.31 3.45
C ILE A 101 -5.12 -19.01 2.13
N SER A 102 -6.09 -19.92 2.16
CA SER A 102 -6.72 -20.46 0.96
C SER A 102 -7.67 -19.46 0.32
N PHE A 103 -8.03 -19.68 -0.93
CA PHE A 103 -9.03 -18.87 -1.62
C PHE A 103 -10.38 -18.90 -0.90
N GLY A 104 -10.96 -17.74 -0.68
CA GLY A 104 -12.30 -17.60 -0.14
C GLY A 104 -12.47 -16.39 0.76
N VAL A 105 -13.67 -15.84 0.74
CA VAL A 105 -14.07 -14.67 1.51
C VAL A 105 -13.97 -14.93 3.01
N GLU A 106 -14.49 -16.09 3.45
CA GLU A 106 -14.54 -16.45 4.88
C GLU A 106 -13.12 -16.57 5.47
N ALA A 107 -12.19 -17.21 4.72
CA ALA A 107 -10.80 -17.31 5.14
C ALA A 107 -10.14 -15.94 5.28
N GLN A 108 -10.46 -15.01 4.36
CA GLN A 108 -9.93 -13.65 4.40
C GLN A 108 -10.50 -12.85 5.57
N LEU A 109 -11.81 -12.88 5.79
CA LEU A 109 -12.45 -12.21 6.93
C LEU A 109 -11.94 -12.76 8.27
N GLN A 110 -11.72 -14.07 8.36
CA GLN A 110 -11.16 -14.70 9.55
C GLN A 110 -9.71 -14.22 9.79
N ALA A 111 -8.89 -14.15 8.74
CA ALA A 111 -7.52 -13.63 8.84
C ALA A 111 -7.48 -12.16 9.28
N VAL A 112 -8.39 -11.32 8.78
CA VAL A 112 -8.53 -9.94 9.25
C VAL A 112 -8.86 -9.91 10.74
N LYS A 113 -9.83 -10.70 11.17
CA LYS A 113 -10.23 -10.78 12.59
C LYS A 113 -9.08 -11.21 13.50
N GLU A 114 -8.28 -12.17 13.07
CA GLU A 114 -7.09 -12.60 13.80
C GLU A 114 -6.03 -11.52 13.90
N LEU A 115 -5.78 -10.77 12.80
CA LEU A 115 -4.85 -9.64 12.81
C LEU A 115 -5.33 -8.49 13.69
N LEU A 116 -6.63 -8.23 13.74
CA LEU A 116 -7.20 -7.24 14.67
C LEU A 116 -7.00 -7.65 16.13
N ALA A 117 -7.13 -8.94 16.45
CA ALA A 117 -6.84 -9.45 17.80
C ALA A 117 -5.35 -9.30 18.19
N GLU A 118 -4.46 -9.25 17.20
CA GLU A 118 -3.03 -8.94 17.37
C GLU A 118 -2.75 -7.43 17.47
N GLU A 119 -3.78 -6.58 17.39
CA GLU A 119 -3.69 -5.11 17.46
C GLU A 119 -2.78 -4.50 16.36
N VAL A 120 -2.95 -4.94 15.10
CA VAL A 120 -2.20 -4.40 13.97
C VAL A 120 -2.59 -2.94 13.69
N ASN A 121 -1.63 -2.13 13.24
CA ASN A 121 -1.79 -0.72 12.92
C ASN A 121 -2.08 -0.45 11.43
N GLY A 122 -2.01 -1.47 10.59
CA GLY A 122 -2.31 -1.43 9.17
C GLY A 122 -2.25 -2.82 8.57
N ILE A 123 -2.93 -3.01 7.44
CA ILE A 123 -3.02 -4.30 6.76
C ILE A 123 -2.66 -4.15 5.29
N ALA A 124 -1.80 -5.03 4.79
CA ALA A 124 -1.58 -5.24 3.38
C ALA A 124 -2.24 -6.57 2.98
N MET A 125 -3.05 -6.62 1.90
CA MET A 125 -3.75 -7.84 1.52
C MET A 125 -3.91 -8.00 0.02
N THR A 126 -3.95 -9.25 -0.44
CA THR A 126 -4.49 -9.61 -1.76
C THR A 126 -6.00 -9.79 -1.61
N PRO A 127 -6.85 -8.84 -2.04
CA PRO A 127 -8.28 -8.93 -1.76
C PRO A 127 -8.98 -9.92 -2.68
N TYR A 128 -9.94 -10.65 -2.13
CA TYR A 128 -10.96 -11.32 -2.91
C TYR A 128 -12.00 -10.29 -3.38
N ASN A 129 -12.39 -10.29 -4.64
CA ASN A 129 -13.33 -9.32 -5.19
C ASN A 129 -14.77 -9.69 -4.81
N ASP A 130 -15.13 -9.33 -3.58
CA ASP A 130 -16.43 -9.59 -2.97
C ASP A 130 -16.85 -8.37 -2.14
N GLU A 131 -18.13 -8.07 -2.13
CA GLU A 131 -18.70 -6.93 -1.41
C GLU A 131 -18.36 -6.93 0.07
N ARG A 132 -18.37 -8.10 0.72
CA ARG A 132 -18.05 -8.24 2.14
C ARG A 132 -16.60 -7.88 2.45
N ILE A 133 -15.67 -8.15 1.51
CA ILE A 133 -14.26 -7.75 1.66
C ILE A 133 -14.12 -6.24 1.47
N ARG A 134 -14.82 -5.66 0.49
CA ARG A 134 -14.88 -4.20 0.32
C ARG A 134 -15.39 -3.50 1.58
N ASP A 135 -16.49 -3.98 2.13
CA ASP A 135 -17.09 -3.40 3.33
C ASP A 135 -16.20 -3.59 4.56
N CYS A 136 -15.50 -4.71 4.66
CA CYS A 136 -14.47 -4.93 5.68
C CYS A 136 -13.35 -3.90 5.56
N ILE A 137 -12.82 -3.64 4.37
CA ILE A 137 -11.79 -2.61 4.14
C ILE A 137 -12.30 -1.22 4.51
N ASN A 138 -13.56 -0.90 4.17
CA ASN A 138 -14.16 0.38 4.51
C ASN A 138 -14.31 0.55 6.03
N THR A 139 -14.73 -0.50 6.73
CA THR A 139 -14.81 -0.53 8.19
C THR A 139 -13.45 -0.35 8.86
N LEU A 140 -12.42 -1.02 8.36
CA LEU A 140 -11.04 -0.87 8.84
C LEU A 140 -10.56 0.59 8.69
N TYR A 141 -10.84 1.21 7.55
CA TYR A 141 -10.51 2.63 7.33
C TYR A 141 -11.19 3.54 8.36
N GLU A 142 -12.47 3.32 8.68
CA GLU A 142 -13.20 4.09 9.69
C GLU A 142 -12.64 3.89 11.10
N GLN A 143 -12.09 2.73 11.38
CA GLN A 143 -11.39 2.42 12.62
C GLN A 143 -9.96 2.97 12.68
N GLY A 144 -9.49 3.65 11.62
CA GLY A 144 -8.13 4.21 11.54
C GLY A 144 -7.06 3.17 11.23
N ILE A 145 -7.44 1.99 10.70
CA ILE A 145 -6.53 0.93 10.25
C ILE A 145 -6.43 0.99 8.73
N PRO A 146 -5.36 1.60 8.18
CA PRO A 146 -5.20 1.72 6.73
C PRO A 146 -4.98 0.37 6.07
N VAL A 147 -5.55 0.21 4.88
CA VAL A 147 -5.38 -0.99 4.06
C VAL A 147 -4.67 -0.65 2.75
N VAL A 148 -3.68 -1.46 2.40
CA VAL A 148 -3.02 -1.48 1.08
C VAL A 148 -3.39 -2.78 0.39
N THR A 149 -3.84 -2.71 -0.87
CA THR A 149 -4.08 -3.91 -1.68
C THR A 149 -2.83 -4.29 -2.48
N LEU A 150 -2.59 -5.59 -2.59
CA LEU A 150 -1.41 -6.17 -3.23
C LEU A 150 -1.80 -7.09 -4.38
N ASN A 151 -1.04 -7.05 -5.47
CA ASN A 151 -1.17 -7.92 -6.65
C ASN A 151 -2.53 -7.80 -7.37
N THR A 152 -3.63 -7.95 -6.70
CA THR A 152 -4.98 -7.68 -7.21
C THR A 152 -5.62 -6.56 -6.40
N ASP A 153 -6.60 -5.89 -6.97
CA ASP A 153 -7.28 -4.76 -6.33
C ASP A 153 -8.75 -5.08 -6.06
N ILE A 154 -9.45 -4.17 -5.40
CA ILE A 154 -10.89 -4.19 -5.18
C ILE A 154 -11.44 -2.77 -5.33
N GLU A 155 -12.31 -2.60 -6.31
CA GLU A 155 -12.86 -1.30 -6.63
C GLU A 155 -13.80 -0.77 -5.54
N ASN A 156 -13.97 0.56 -5.56
CA ASN A 156 -14.87 1.27 -4.65
C ASN A 156 -14.60 1.00 -3.16
N SER A 157 -13.38 0.60 -2.80
CA SER A 157 -12.92 0.46 -1.42
C SER A 157 -12.14 1.68 -0.95
N ARG A 158 -12.12 1.90 0.37
CA ARG A 158 -11.37 2.97 1.04
C ARG A 158 -9.92 2.56 1.36
N ARG A 159 -9.34 1.67 0.55
CA ARG A 159 -7.91 1.38 0.64
C ARG A 159 -7.09 2.63 0.37
N ILE A 160 -5.94 2.76 1.00
CA ILE A 160 -5.08 3.94 0.83
C ILE A 160 -4.16 3.85 -0.38
N ALA A 161 -3.83 2.63 -0.84
CA ALA A 161 -2.99 2.41 -2.01
C ALA A 161 -3.20 1.00 -2.59
N TYR A 162 -2.82 0.84 -3.85
CA TYR A 162 -2.67 -0.44 -4.53
C TYR A 162 -1.21 -0.61 -4.98
N VAL A 163 -0.66 -1.79 -4.77
CA VAL A 163 0.68 -2.18 -5.23
C VAL A 163 0.57 -3.41 -6.11
N GLY A 164 0.74 -3.23 -7.39
CA GLY A 164 0.62 -4.30 -8.39
C GLY A 164 0.78 -3.78 -9.81
N SER A 165 0.58 -4.67 -10.78
CA SER A 165 0.64 -4.35 -12.20
C SER A 165 -0.66 -3.69 -12.67
N ASN A 166 -0.58 -2.91 -13.73
CA ASN A 166 -1.77 -2.48 -14.47
C ASN A 166 -2.19 -3.62 -15.42
N TYR A 167 -3.18 -4.39 -15.03
CA TYR A 167 -3.55 -5.61 -15.74
C TYR A 167 -4.26 -5.35 -17.06
N THR A 168 -5.03 -4.28 -17.18
CA THR A 168 -5.60 -3.82 -18.45
C THR A 168 -4.50 -3.53 -19.48
N ARG A 169 -3.44 -2.83 -19.06
CA ARG A 169 -2.27 -2.61 -19.93
C ARG A 169 -1.53 -3.89 -20.25
N SER A 170 -1.47 -4.84 -19.34
CA SER A 170 -0.85 -6.15 -19.59
C SER A 170 -1.61 -6.91 -20.66
N GLY A 171 -2.95 -6.92 -20.62
CA GLY A 171 -3.81 -7.50 -21.64
C GLY A 171 -3.64 -6.82 -23.00
N ALA A 172 -3.67 -5.48 -23.03
CA ALA A 172 -3.44 -4.71 -24.26
C ALA A 172 -2.06 -4.98 -24.85
N THR A 173 -1.02 -5.16 -24.04
CA THR A 173 0.32 -5.53 -24.50
C THR A 173 0.32 -6.93 -25.14
N ALA A 174 -0.34 -7.90 -24.50
CA ALA A 174 -0.47 -9.26 -25.05
C ALA A 174 -1.21 -9.25 -26.39
N ALA A 175 -2.31 -8.50 -26.50
CA ALA A 175 -3.07 -8.33 -27.75
C ALA A 175 -2.21 -7.69 -28.86
N GLY A 176 -1.44 -6.64 -28.51
CA GLY A 176 -0.52 -6.00 -29.45
C GLY A 176 0.59 -6.95 -29.95
N LEU A 177 1.16 -7.77 -29.07
CA LEU A 177 2.14 -8.78 -29.47
C LEU A 177 1.52 -9.84 -30.39
N LEU A 178 0.32 -10.33 -30.09
CA LEU A 178 -0.40 -11.24 -30.98
C LEU A 178 -0.63 -10.63 -32.36
N GLN A 179 -1.02 -9.37 -32.43
CA GLN A 179 -1.22 -8.64 -33.69
C GLN A 179 0.09 -8.55 -34.51
N LEU A 180 1.24 -8.36 -33.86
CA LEU A 180 2.54 -8.32 -34.53
C LEU A 180 3.00 -9.71 -35.04
N MET A 181 2.60 -10.79 -34.36
CA MET A 181 2.98 -12.16 -34.65
C MET A 181 2.08 -12.85 -35.66
N THR A 182 0.93 -12.27 -35.96
CA THR A 182 -0.11 -12.88 -36.80
C THR A 182 -0.51 -11.95 -37.93
N SER A 183 -1.13 -12.50 -38.98
CA SER A 183 -1.71 -11.73 -40.09
C SER A 183 -3.14 -12.20 -40.33
N GLY A 184 -4.04 -11.25 -40.63
CA GLY A 184 -5.45 -11.51 -40.87
C GLY A 184 -6.24 -11.82 -39.61
N THR A 185 -7.34 -12.58 -39.75
CA THR A 185 -8.21 -12.98 -38.65
C THR A 185 -7.61 -14.15 -37.88
N VAL A 186 -7.57 -14.04 -36.56
CA VAL A 186 -7.05 -15.08 -35.67
C VAL A 186 -8.12 -15.53 -34.67
N ASN A 187 -8.08 -16.80 -34.29
CA ASN A 187 -8.87 -17.34 -33.19
C ASN A 187 -7.98 -17.47 -31.97
N VAL A 188 -8.34 -16.78 -30.89
CA VAL A 188 -7.55 -16.73 -29.64
C VAL A 188 -8.31 -17.44 -28.53
N GLY A 189 -7.67 -18.44 -27.92
CA GLY A 189 -8.15 -19.05 -26.67
C GLY A 189 -7.50 -18.37 -25.47
N ILE A 190 -8.29 -17.93 -24.50
CA ILE A 190 -7.80 -17.31 -23.28
C ILE A 190 -8.04 -18.26 -22.10
N VAL A 191 -6.96 -18.66 -21.41
CA VAL A 191 -7.03 -19.41 -20.16
C VAL A 191 -6.81 -18.42 -19.01
N THR A 192 -7.78 -18.30 -18.13
CA THR A 192 -7.77 -17.36 -17.02
C THR A 192 -8.08 -18.06 -15.70
N GLY A 193 -7.82 -17.38 -14.58
CA GLY A 193 -8.16 -17.85 -13.24
C GLY A 193 -9.59 -17.47 -12.82
N SER A 194 -9.82 -17.39 -11.51
CA SER A 194 -11.14 -17.05 -10.94
C SER A 194 -11.59 -15.65 -11.33
N SER A 195 -12.87 -15.50 -11.70
CA SER A 195 -13.50 -14.20 -11.94
C SER A 195 -13.60 -13.32 -10.68
N ASN A 196 -13.48 -13.91 -9.51
CA ASN A 196 -13.48 -13.20 -8.24
C ASN A 196 -12.10 -12.63 -7.86
N ILE A 197 -11.16 -12.66 -8.77
CA ILE A 197 -9.83 -12.04 -8.64
C ILE A 197 -9.70 -11.02 -9.75
N LEU A 198 -9.75 -9.74 -9.39
CA LEU A 198 -9.85 -8.64 -10.34
C LEU A 198 -8.71 -8.63 -11.38
N CYS A 199 -7.49 -8.97 -10.96
CA CYS A 199 -6.35 -9.04 -11.88
C CYS A 199 -6.50 -10.10 -12.99
N HIS A 200 -7.39 -11.08 -12.84
CA HIS A 200 -7.68 -12.06 -13.88
C HIS A 200 -8.67 -11.52 -14.91
N THR A 201 -9.67 -10.78 -14.48
CA THR A 201 -10.71 -10.22 -15.34
C THR A 201 -10.26 -8.96 -16.06
N GLU A 202 -9.42 -8.13 -15.46
CA GLU A 202 -8.88 -6.91 -16.06
C GLU A 202 -7.91 -7.16 -17.22
N ARG A 203 -7.38 -8.37 -17.37
CA ARG A 203 -6.48 -8.73 -18.49
C ARG A 203 -7.19 -9.10 -19.76
N ILE A 204 -8.50 -9.39 -19.71
CA ILE A 204 -9.30 -9.84 -20.83
C ILE A 204 -10.03 -8.65 -21.46
#